data_d0d50b7eaf55a6e563f9f847b14b3d76
#
_entry.id   d0d50b7eaf55a6e563f9f847b14b3d76
#
_cell.length_a   1.000
_cell.length_b   1.000
_cell.length_c   1.000
_cell.angle_alpha   90.00
_cell.angle_beta   90.00
_cell.angle_gamma   90.00
#
_symmetry.space_group_name_H-M   'P 1'
#
loop_
_entity.id
_entity.type
_entity.pdbx_description
1 polymer ?
#
loop_
_entity_poly.entity_id
_entity_poly.type
_entity_poly.pdbx_seq_one_letter_code
_entity_poly.pdbx_strand_id
1 'polypeptide(L)'
;GVVEESTSPDYEPGDEVILTGWRVGEIHWGGFAQRARVKSDWLVPVPAGLSLKQTMAIGTAGFTAMLAVMTLEEHGLSTDTDKDVLVTGAAGGVGSCAVAILASLGYGVAAGTGRAETHDYLSDLGATTLVGRDELAEAPKGPLARETWAGVIDNVGGAMLGNVLPSVAYWGTVASVGNAGGVEFSSNV
;
A
#
# COMPACT_ATOMS: atom_id res chain seq x y z
N GLY A 1 -6.12 -3.21 20.92
CA GLY A 1 -6.33 -3.15 22.40
C GLY A 1 -7.31 -4.19 22.86
N VAL A 2 -7.60 -4.16 24.17
CA VAL A 2 -8.61 -5.04 24.80
C VAL A 2 -9.66 -4.15 25.44
N VAL A 3 -10.92 -4.47 25.25
CA VAL A 3 -12.04 -3.76 25.86
C VAL A 3 -12.03 -4.04 27.37
N GLU A 4 -12.01 -2.99 28.19
CA GLU A 4 -12.13 -3.11 29.65
C GLU A 4 -13.57 -2.89 30.12
N GLU A 5 -14.26 -1.90 29.51
CA GLU A 5 -15.64 -1.55 29.79
C GLU A 5 -16.33 -1.13 28.48
N SER A 6 -17.60 -1.47 28.32
CA SER A 6 -18.40 -1.06 27.16
C SER A 6 -19.79 -0.60 27.58
N THR A 7 -20.30 0.42 26.88
CA THR A 7 -21.72 0.82 26.93
C THR A 7 -22.44 0.47 25.63
N SER A 8 -21.73 -0.06 24.63
CA SER A 8 -22.30 -0.58 23.38
C SER A 8 -22.65 -2.05 23.53
N PRO A 9 -23.74 -2.51 22.92
CA PRO A 9 -24.08 -3.94 22.88
C PRO A 9 -23.15 -4.76 21.97
N ASP A 10 -22.34 -4.10 21.12
CA ASP A 10 -21.50 -4.75 20.11
C ASP A 10 -20.19 -5.27 20.68
N TYR A 11 -19.81 -4.83 21.89
CA TYR A 11 -18.53 -5.18 22.52
C TYR A 11 -18.71 -5.45 24.00
N GLU A 12 -17.96 -6.44 24.50
CA GLU A 12 -17.91 -6.78 25.94
C GLU A 12 -16.47 -6.75 26.48
N PRO A 13 -16.29 -6.66 27.79
CA PRO A 13 -14.97 -6.73 28.41
C PRO A 13 -14.24 -8.02 28.02
N GLY A 14 -13.01 -7.88 27.54
CA GLY A 14 -12.16 -8.97 27.06
C GLY A 14 -12.06 -9.03 25.53
N ASP A 15 -12.92 -8.34 24.78
CA ASP A 15 -12.84 -8.31 23.33
C ASP A 15 -11.54 -7.67 22.85
N GLU A 16 -10.86 -8.34 21.91
CA GLU A 16 -9.71 -7.80 21.23
C GLU A 16 -10.14 -6.97 20.02
N VAL A 17 -9.71 -5.69 20.00
CA VAL A 17 -10.17 -4.71 19.01
C VAL A 17 -9.03 -3.93 18.39
N ILE A 18 -9.27 -3.49 17.16
CA ILE A 18 -8.41 -2.60 16.37
C ILE A 18 -9.06 -1.24 16.31
N LEU A 19 -8.25 -0.19 16.52
CA LEU A 19 -8.62 1.20 16.25
C LEU A 19 -7.58 1.81 15.33
N THR A 20 -8.00 2.24 14.14
CA THR A 20 -7.16 2.96 13.20
C THR A 20 -7.97 4.02 12.46
N GLY A 21 -7.35 5.12 12.07
CA GLY A 21 -8.03 6.23 11.41
C GLY A 21 -8.84 7.11 12.37
N TRP A 22 -10.00 7.59 11.92
CA TRP A 22 -10.96 8.42 12.66
C TRP A 22 -10.36 9.68 13.27
N ARG A 23 -9.21 10.13 12.78
CA ARG A 23 -8.42 11.25 13.30
C ARG A 23 -8.03 11.09 14.79
N VAL A 24 -7.91 9.85 15.24
CA VAL A 24 -7.38 9.49 16.54
C VAL A 24 -5.89 9.78 16.57
N GLY A 25 -5.46 10.56 17.56
CA GLY A 25 -4.12 11.11 17.61
C GLY A 25 -3.95 12.50 16.96
N GLU A 26 -5.01 13.01 16.31
CA GLU A 26 -5.04 14.34 15.70
C GLU A 26 -6.02 15.27 16.43
N ILE A 27 -7.33 14.98 16.33
CA ILE A 27 -8.40 15.75 16.99
C ILE A 27 -9.05 14.98 18.14
N HIS A 28 -8.83 13.68 18.22
CA HIS A 28 -9.22 12.83 19.33
C HIS A 28 -7.97 12.32 20.04
N TRP A 29 -8.08 12.01 21.32
CA TRP A 29 -6.98 11.44 22.12
C TRP A 29 -6.45 10.17 21.44
N GLY A 30 -5.12 10.08 21.29
CA GLY A 30 -4.44 8.98 20.62
C GLY A 30 -4.26 7.74 21.47
N GLY A 31 -3.72 6.67 20.84
CA GLY A 31 -3.48 5.37 21.45
C GLY A 31 -2.18 5.26 22.27
N PHE A 32 -1.37 6.33 22.36
CA PHE A 32 -0.21 6.38 23.28
C PHE A 32 -0.67 6.59 24.74
N ALA A 33 -1.48 5.66 25.20
CA ALA A 33 -2.06 5.67 26.54
C ALA A 33 -2.31 4.24 27.00
N GLN A 34 -2.29 4.02 28.30
CA GLN A 34 -2.64 2.72 28.89
C GLN A 34 -4.13 2.40 28.68
N ARG A 35 -4.97 3.44 28.65
CA ARG A 35 -6.42 3.35 28.44
C ARG A 35 -6.88 4.50 27.57
N ALA A 36 -7.86 4.22 26.70
CA ALA A 36 -8.50 5.21 25.88
C ALA A 36 -10.01 4.97 25.87
N ARG A 37 -10.79 6.06 25.89
CA ARG A 37 -12.24 5.99 25.67
C ARG A 37 -12.53 6.38 24.22
N VAL A 38 -13.13 5.46 23.47
CA VAL A 38 -13.37 5.61 22.04
C VAL A 38 -14.82 5.23 21.72
N LYS A 39 -15.31 5.61 20.53
CA LYS A 39 -16.62 5.19 20.06
C LYS A 39 -16.55 3.74 19.56
N SER A 40 -17.59 2.96 19.83
CA SER A 40 -17.70 1.58 19.34
C SER A 40 -17.62 1.49 17.83
N ASP A 41 -18.25 2.42 17.10
CA ASP A 41 -18.28 2.48 15.64
C ASP A 41 -16.88 2.66 15.00
N TRP A 42 -15.87 3.02 15.79
CA TRP A 42 -14.49 3.16 15.34
C TRP A 42 -13.68 1.88 15.46
N LEU A 43 -14.23 0.89 16.14
CA LEU A 43 -13.54 -0.35 16.45
C LEU A 43 -13.85 -1.43 15.41
N VAL A 44 -12.85 -2.27 15.19
CA VAL A 44 -12.98 -3.48 14.39
C VAL A 44 -12.50 -4.65 15.24
N PRO A 45 -13.24 -5.75 15.35
CA PRO A 45 -12.76 -6.95 16.02
C PRO A 45 -11.45 -7.46 15.39
N VAL A 46 -10.56 -8.00 16.19
CA VAL A 46 -9.34 -8.63 15.68
C VAL A 46 -9.73 -9.89 14.90
N PRO A 47 -9.33 -10.03 13.62
CA PRO A 47 -9.61 -11.22 12.84
C PRO A 47 -8.97 -12.47 13.46
N ALA A 48 -9.64 -13.61 13.35
CA ALA A 48 -9.08 -14.88 13.79
C ALA A 48 -7.72 -15.16 13.12
N GLY A 49 -6.76 -15.63 13.91
CA GLY A 49 -5.41 -15.94 13.44
C GLY A 49 -4.41 -14.78 13.50
N LEU A 50 -4.85 -13.56 13.83
CA LEU A 50 -3.98 -12.41 14.03
C LEU A 50 -3.88 -12.06 15.53
N SER A 51 -2.68 -11.71 15.97
CA SER A 51 -2.46 -11.12 17.28
C SER A 51 -2.62 -9.59 17.23
N LEU A 52 -2.88 -8.96 18.38
CA LEU A 52 -2.92 -7.50 18.52
C LEU A 52 -1.64 -6.83 17.98
N LYS A 53 -0.47 -7.46 18.15
CA LYS A 53 0.79 -6.94 17.59
C LYS A 53 0.80 -6.97 16.07
N GLN A 54 0.35 -8.06 15.46
CA GLN A 54 0.30 -8.19 14.00
C GLN A 54 -0.69 -7.20 13.39
N THR A 55 -1.85 -6.99 14.00
CA THR A 55 -2.82 -6.00 13.52
C THR A 55 -2.27 -4.57 13.55
N MET A 56 -1.46 -4.25 14.54
CA MET A 56 -0.79 -2.95 14.62
C MET A 56 0.38 -2.83 13.63
N ALA A 57 1.05 -3.93 13.29
CA ALA A 57 2.08 -3.94 12.26
C ALA A 57 1.49 -3.72 10.85
N ILE A 58 0.32 -4.28 10.57
CA ILE A 58 -0.45 -4.03 9.34
C ILE A 58 -0.85 -2.54 9.29
N GLY A 59 -1.56 -2.07 10.29
CA GLY A 59 -1.92 -0.67 10.50
C GLY A 59 -2.50 0.02 9.27
N THR A 60 -2.32 1.33 9.21
CA THR A 60 -2.75 2.16 8.07
C THR A 60 -2.04 1.79 6.77
N ALA A 61 -0.78 1.36 6.85
CA ALA A 61 -0.01 1.00 5.66
C ALA A 61 -0.59 -0.22 4.93
N GLY A 62 -0.91 -1.30 5.67
CA GLY A 62 -1.53 -2.48 5.07
C GLY A 62 -2.95 -2.21 4.57
N PHE A 63 -3.74 -1.44 5.32
CA PHE A 63 -5.06 -1.00 4.88
C PHE A 63 -4.98 -0.22 3.56
N THR A 64 -4.08 0.75 3.46
CA THR A 64 -3.88 1.56 2.25
C THR A 64 -3.41 0.70 1.07
N ALA A 65 -2.46 -0.21 1.31
CA ALA A 65 -1.98 -1.13 0.28
C ALA A 65 -3.12 -2.01 -0.27
N MET A 66 -3.97 -2.54 0.62
CA MET A 66 -5.10 -3.38 0.21
C MET A 66 -6.13 -2.59 -0.60
N LEU A 67 -6.47 -1.35 -0.20
CA LEU A 67 -7.34 -0.49 -0.99
C LEU A 67 -6.78 -0.22 -2.39
N ALA A 68 -5.47 0.02 -2.49
CA ALA A 68 -4.82 0.23 -3.78
C ALA A 68 -4.93 -1.01 -4.67
N VAL A 69 -4.67 -2.21 -4.14
CA VAL A 69 -4.80 -3.48 -4.89
C VAL A 69 -6.24 -3.69 -5.34
N MET A 70 -7.22 -3.56 -4.44
CA MET A 70 -8.64 -3.69 -4.78
C MET A 70 -9.05 -2.70 -5.88
N THR A 71 -8.57 -1.47 -5.83
CA THR A 71 -8.84 -0.47 -6.86
C THR A 71 -8.29 -0.89 -8.22
N LEU A 72 -7.07 -1.44 -8.26
CA LEU A 72 -6.52 -1.96 -9.52
C LEU A 72 -7.38 -3.11 -10.08
N GLU A 73 -7.81 -4.03 -9.24
CA GLU A 73 -8.68 -5.16 -9.64
C GLU A 73 -10.06 -4.69 -10.11
N GLU A 74 -10.69 -3.74 -9.41
CA GLU A 74 -11.96 -3.13 -9.81
C GLU A 74 -11.88 -2.44 -11.17
N HIS A 75 -10.69 -1.99 -11.57
CA HIS A 75 -10.43 -1.36 -12.87
C HIS A 75 -9.80 -2.30 -13.90
N GLY A 76 -9.89 -3.60 -13.68
CA GLY A 76 -9.59 -4.62 -14.68
C GLY A 76 -8.22 -5.27 -14.57
N LEU A 77 -7.44 -5.00 -13.52
CA LEU A 77 -6.22 -5.77 -13.26
C LEU A 77 -6.62 -7.22 -12.96
N SER A 78 -6.00 -8.17 -13.64
CA SER A 78 -6.21 -9.60 -13.44
C SER A 78 -4.88 -10.35 -13.47
N THR A 79 -4.85 -11.54 -12.89
CA THR A 79 -3.66 -12.43 -12.90
C THR A 79 -3.37 -13.06 -14.27
N ASP A 80 -4.27 -12.89 -15.25
CA ASP A 80 -4.06 -13.38 -16.62
C ASP A 80 -3.10 -12.51 -17.44
N THR A 81 -2.61 -11.39 -16.85
CA THR A 81 -1.62 -10.53 -17.51
C THR A 81 -0.23 -11.16 -17.54
N ASP A 82 0.51 -10.89 -18.61
CA ASP A 82 1.92 -11.27 -18.76
C ASP A 82 2.90 -10.19 -18.23
N LYS A 83 2.37 -9.12 -17.64
CA LYS A 83 3.15 -7.98 -17.14
C LYS A 83 3.08 -7.88 -15.63
N ASP A 84 4.17 -7.41 -15.05
CA ASP A 84 4.23 -7.15 -13.60
C ASP A 84 3.42 -5.91 -13.21
N VAL A 85 2.97 -5.89 -11.96
CA VAL A 85 2.47 -4.69 -11.30
C VAL A 85 3.65 -3.97 -10.65
N LEU A 86 3.86 -2.71 -11.02
CA LEU A 86 4.92 -1.91 -10.42
C LEU A 86 4.47 -1.34 -9.07
N VAL A 87 5.31 -1.48 -8.06
CA VAL A 87 5.16 -0.81 -6.77
C VAL A 87 6.33 0.14 -6.57
N THR A 88 6.12 1.46 -6.65
CA THR A 88 7.17 2.44 -6.36
C THR A 88 7.32 2.64 -4.85
N GLY A 89 8.50 2.98 -4.39
CA GLY A 89 8.77 3.09 -2.95
C GLY A 89 8.51 1.78 -2.20
N ALA A 90 8.78 0.66 -2.86
CA ALA A 90 8.41 -0.70 -2.43
C ALA A 90 8.91 -1.07 -1.03
N ALA A 91 10.07 -0.54 -0.61
CA ALA A 91 10.63 -0.81 0.72
C ALA A 91 10.06 0.08 1.84
N GLY A 92 9.03 0.88 1.55
CA GLY A 92 8.26 1.64 2.54
C GLY A 92 7.14 0.82 3.17
N GLY A 93 6.44 1.37 4.16
CA GLY A 93 5.34 0.68 4.85
C GLY A 93 4.24 0.21 3.90
N VAL A 94 3.65 1.12 3.12
CA VAL A 94 2.61 0.77 2.13
C VAL A 94 3.19 -0.11 1.02
N GLY A 95 4.38 0.25 0.50
CA GLY A 95 5.00 -0.47 -0.61
C GLY A 95 5.28 -1.93 -0.27
N SER A 96 5.85 -2.24 0.89
CA SER A 96 6.14 -3.61 1.30
C SER A 96 4.87 -4.44 1.52
N CYS A 97 3.82 -3.84 2.10
CA CYS A 97 2.54 -4.50 2.20
C CYS A 97 1.93 -4.77 0.81
N ALA A 98 2.01 -3.82 -0.12
CA ALA A 98 1.51 -3.97 -1.48
C ALA A 98 2.23 -5.11 -2.23
N VAL A 99 3.57 -5.18 -2.13
CA VAL A 99 4.35 -6.29 -2.69
C VAL A 99 3.85 -7.63 -2.16
N ALA A 100 3.75 -7.77 -0.83
CA ALA A 100 3.30 -9.02 -0.21
C ALA A 100 1.86 -9.40 -0.61
N ILE A 101 0.94 -8.45 -0.65
CA ILE A 101 -0.46 -8.69 -1.04
C ILE A 101 -0.52 -9.13 -2.50
N LEU A 102 0.07 -8.39 -3.43
CA LEU A 102 0.07 -8.72 -4.86
C LEU A 102 0.68 -10.09 -5.12
N ALA A 103 1.83 -10.38 -4.52
CA ALA A 103 2.48 -11.68 -4.65
C ALA A 103 1.61 -12.82 -4.10
N SER A 104 0.94 -12.62 -2.96
CA SER A 104 0.04 -13.62 -2.38
C SER A 104 -1.21 -13.89 -3.23
N LEU A 105 -1.64 -12.90 -4.02
CA LEU A 105 -2.74 -13.01 -4.96
C LEU A 105 -2.33 -13.61 -6.32
N GLY A 106 -1.03 -13.85 -6.54
CA GLY A 106 -0.50 -14.47 -7.74
C GLY A 106 -0.08 -13.51 -8.86
N TYR A 107 0.01 -12.20 -8.58
CA TYR A 107 0.54 -11.23 -9.54
C TYR A 107 2.07 -11.29 -9.61
N GLY A 108 2.64 -11.06 -10.80
CA GLY A 108 4.03 -10.67 -10.95
C GLY A 108 4.23 -9.26 -10.37
N VAL A 109 5.28 -9.05 -9.58
CA VAL A 109 5.50 -7.79 -8.86
C VAL A 109 6.88 -7.21 -9.15
N ALA A 110 6.91 -6.02 -9.74
CA ALA A 110 8.11 -5.22 -9.88
C ALA A 110 8.24 -4.24 -8.71
N ALA A 111 9.26 -4.42 -7.88
CA ALA A 111 9.49 -3.61 -6.71
C ALA A 111 10.52 -2.49 -6.98
N GLY A 112 10.04 -1.24 -7.05
CA GLY A 112 10.84 -0.04 -7.26
C GLY A 112 11.47 0.47 -5.96
N THR A 113 12.80 0.41 -5.83
CA THR A 113 13.53 0.89 -4.66
C THR A 113 14.86 1.54 -5.04
N GLY A 114 15.27 2.56 -4.27
CA GLY A 114 16.62 3.14 -4.36
C GLY A 114 17.59 2.60 -3.32
N ARG A 115 17.18 1.57 -2.56
CA ARG A 115 17.95 1.00 -1.45
C ARG A 115 18.31 -0.45 -1.74
N ALA A 116 19.55 -0.68 -2.22
CA ALA A 116 20.02 -2.02 -2.56
C ALA A 116 19.99 -3.00 -1.37
N GLU A 117 20.18 -2.49 -0.16
CA GLU A 117 20.11 -3.29 1.07
C GLU A 117 18.72 -3.86 1.38
N THR A 118 17.69 -3.41 0.67
CA THR A 118 16.31 -3.93 0.81
C THR A 118 15.93 -4.96 -0.23
N HIS A 119 16.83 -5.33 -1.15
CA HIS A 119 16.52 -6.24 -2.25
C HIS A 119 16.12 -7.64 -1.76
N ASP A 120 16.88 -8.23 -0.85
CA ASP A 120 16.56 -9.55 -0.28
C ASP A 120 15.21 -9.53 0.42
N TYR A 121 14.96 -8.50 1.22
CA TYR A 121 13.67 -8.30 1.90
C TYR A 121 12.49 -8.23 0.93
N LEU A 122 12.62 -7.49 -0.17
CA LEU A 122 11.56 -7.38 -1.18
C LEU A 122 11.36 -8.69 -1.96
N SER A 123 12.44 -9.41 -2.24
CA SER A 123 12.38 -10.73 -2.85
C SER A 123 11.69 -11.76 -1.93
N ASP A 124 11.99 -11.72 -0.64
CA ASP A 124 11.35 -12.56 0.39
C ASP A 124 9.84 -12.28 0.52
N LEU A 125 9.42 -11.03 0.26
CA LEU A 125 8.00 -10.66 0.18
C LEU A 125 7.31 -11.11 -1.11
N GLY A 126 8.07 -11.61 -2.08
CA GLY A 126 7.55 -12.14 -3.33
C GLY A 126 7.70 -11.21 -4.54
N ALA A 127 8.56 -10.17 -4.48
CA ALA A 127 8.89 -9.40 -5.67
C ALA A 127 9.61 -10.29 -6.71
N THR A 128 9.11 -10.31 -7.94
CA THR A 128 9.67 -11.05 -9.07
C THR A 128 10.76 -10.26 -9.78
N THR A 129 10.64 -8.93 -9.75
CA THR A 129 11.55 -8.00 -10.40
C THR A 129 11.93 -6.88 -9.44
N LEU A 130 13.20 -6.52 -9.41
CA LEU A 130 13.69 -5.35 -8.64
C LEU A 130 14.09 -4.25 -9.63
N VAL A 131 13.54 -3.05 -9.44
CA VAL A 131 13.75 -1.89 -10.32
C VAL A 131 14.42 -0.77 -9.54
N GLY A 132 15.53 -0.26 -10.07
CA GLY A 132 16.25 0.84 -9.45
C GLY A 132 15.49 2.16 -9.50
N ARG A 133 15.64 2.99 -8.46
CA ARG A 133 15.06 4.34 -8.46
C ARG A 133 15.50 5.15 -9.68
N ASP A 134 16.76 5.06 -10.05
CA ASP A 134 17.35 5.87 -11.13
C ASP A 134 16.75 5.48 -12.48
N GLU A 135 16.44 4.19 -12.67
CA GLU A 135 15.74 3.68 -13.85
C GLU A 135 14.32 4.25 -13.97
N LEU A 136 13.58 4.29 -12.85
CA LEU A 136 12.23 4.86 -12.80
C LEU A 136 12.23 6.40 -12.87
N ALA A 137 13.33 7.03 -12.49
CA ALA A 137 13.50 8.48 -12.55
C ALA A 137 13.93 8.96 -13.94
N GLU A 138 14.36 8.06 -14.83
CA GLU A 138 14.75 8.41 -16.18
C GLU A 138 13.50 8.80 -17.01
N ALA A 139 13.51 10.01 -17.56
CA ALA A 139 12.41 10.49 -18.37
C ALA A 139 12.28 9.64 -19.65
N PRO A 140 11.05 9.25 -20.05
CA PRO A 140 10.85 8.52 -21.29
C PRO A 140 11.31 9.34 -22.50
N LYS A 141 11.91 8.67 -23.49
CA LYS A 141 12.48 9.32 -24.71
C LYS A 141 11.43 9.89 -25.65
N GLY A 142 10.14 9.66 -25.37
CA GLY A 142 9.03 10.09 -26.20
C GLY A 142 7.72 10.13 -25.42
N PRO A 143 6.62 10.57 -26.05
CA PRO A 143 5.31 10.69 -25.39
C PRO A 143 4.71 9.34 -25.00
N LEU A 144 5.08 8.28 -25.71
CA LEU A 144 4.69 6.90 -25.41
C LEU A 144 5.95 6.08 -25.18
N ALA A 145 5.95 5.29 -24.11
CA ALA A 145 6.95 4.29 -23.82
C ALA A 145 6.41 2.88 -24.19
N ARG A 146 7.27 1.87 -24.08
CA ARG A 146 6.81 0.49 -24.19
C ARG A 146 5.90 0.19 -23.00
N GLU A 147 4.74 -0.41 -23.24
CA GLU A 147 3.87 -0.94 -22.22
C GLU A 147 4.59 -2.02 -21.40
N THR A 148 4.94 -1.69 -20.18
CA THR A 148 5.75 -2.53 -19.29
C THR A 148 4.96 -3.02 -18.10
N TRP A 149 4.09 -2.17 -17.54
CA TRP A 149 3.41 -2.42 -16.29
C TRP A 149 1.92 -2.70 -16.50
N ALA A 150 1.40 -3.79 -15.96
CA ALA A 150 -0.03 -4.08 -15.97
C ALA A 150 -0.84 -3.07 -15.16
N GLY A 151 -0.25 -2.58 -14.09
CA GLY A 151 -0.78 -1.55 -13.20
C GLY A 151 0.33 -1.01 -12.32
N VAL A 152 0.05 0.06 -11.58
CA VAL A 152 1.04 0.70 -10.70
C VAL A 152 0.42 1.06 -9.37
N ILE A 153 1.13 0.77 -8.28
CA ILE A 153 0.87 1.35 -6.96
C ILE A 153 2.00 2.34 -6.68
N ASP A 154 1.68 3.63 -6.79
CA ASP A 154 2.68 4.67 -6.64
C ASP A 154 2.66 5.30 -5.25
N ASN A 155 3.78 5.13 -4.52
CA ASN A 155 4.01 5.70 -3.19
C ASN A 155 4.95 6.91 -3.22
N VAL A 156 5.46 7.30 -4.38
CA VAL A 156 6.50 8.32 -4.51
C VAL A 156 5.94 9.64 -5.05
N GLY A 157 5.08 9.59 -6.05
CA GLY A 157 4.56 10.81 -6.68
C GLY A 157 5.62 11.59 -7.46
N GLY A 158 5.36 12.88 -7.65
CA GLY A 158 6.29 13.80 -8.30
C GLY A 158 6.74 13.34 -9.68
N ALA A 159 7.95 13.71 -10.06
CA ALA A 159 8.50 13.38 -11.38
C ALA A 159 8.51 11.86 -11.68
N MET A 160 8.67 11.02 -10.66
CA MET A 160 8.67 9.56 -10.85
C MET A 160 7.32 9.07 -11.38
N LEU A 161 6.21 9.54 -10.80
CA LEU A 161 4.88 9.21 -11.30
C LEU A 161 4.74 9.64 -12.77
N GLY A 162 5.15 10.88 -13.10
CA GLY A 162 5.10 11.39 -14.47
C GLY A 162 5.89 10.53 -15.47
N ASN A 163 7.04 10.00 -15.05
CA ASN A 163 7.91 9.17 -15.88
C ASN A 163 7.37 7.72 -16.06
N VAL A 164 6.67 7.21 -15.07
CA VAL A 164 6.11 5.85 -15.08
C VAL A 164 4.83 5.77 -15.91
N LEU A 165 3.98 6.80 -15.90
CA LEU A 165 2.69 6.81 -16.58
C LEU A 165 2.74 6.37 -18.05
N PRO A 166 3.69 6.84 -18.89
CA PRO A 166 3.76 6.43 -20.31
C PRO A 166 4.06 4.94 -20.53
N SER A 167 4.53 4.22 -19.52
CA SER A 167 4.88 2.79 -19.60
C SER A 167 3.80 1.85 -19.01
N VAL A 168 2.68 2.41 -18.57
CA VAL A 168 1.53 1.62 -18.14
C VAL A 168 0.83 1.02 -19.36
N ALA A 169 0.42 -0.23 -19.25
CA ALA A 169 -0.28 -0.93 -20.34
C ALA A 169 -1.61 -0.25 -20.68
N TYR A 170 -2.07 -0.46 -21.91
CA TYR A 170 -3.37 0.03 -22.35
C TYR A 170 -4.47 -0.48 -21.39
N TRP A 171 -5.32 0.42 -20.95
CA TRP A 171 -6.30 0.19 -19.86
C TRP A 171 -5.71 -0.14 -18.49
N GLY A 172 -4.39 -0.10 -18.32
CA GLY A 172 -3.76 -0.25 -17.01
C GLY A 172 -4.09 0.91 -16.08
N THR A 173 -4.20 0.62 -14.81
CA THR A 173 -4.60 1.58 -13.77
C THR A 173 -3.44 1.94 -12.86
N VAL A 174 -3.39 3.18 -12.42
CA VAL A 174 -2.42 3.67 -11.44
C VAL A 174 -3.13 4.11 -10.16
N ALA A 175 -2.82 3.46 -9.06
CA ALA A 175 -3.21 3.91 -7.73
C ALA A 175 -2.12 4.87 -7.20
N SER A 176 -2.38 6.17 -7.25
CA SER A 176 -1.49 7.18 -6.66
C SER A 176 -1.79 7.30 -5.18
N VAL A 177 -0.91 6.78 -4.35
CA VAL A 177 -1.08 6.61 -2.90
C VAL A 177 -0.24 7.61 -2.13
N GLY A 178 0.99 7.86 -2.56
CA GLY A 178 1.95 8.67 -1.82
C GLY A 178 2.58 9.77 -2.65
N ASN A 179 3.22 10.71 -1.96
CA ASN A 179 3.85 11.88 -2.55
C ASN A 179 5.23 12.18 -1.92
N ALA A 180 5.95 11.13 -1.52
CA ALA A 180 7.27 11.27 -0.89
C ALA A 180 8.29 12.02 -1.78
N GLY A 181 8.14 11.96 -3.09
CA GLY A 181 8.97 12.66 -4.08
C GLY A 181 8.39 13.99 -4.58
N GLY A 182 7.20 14.36 -4.11
CA GLY A 182 6.51 15.61 -4.47
C GLY A 182 5.05 15.38 -4.88
N VAL A 183 4.29 16.48 -4.91
CA VAL A 183 2.86 16.47 -5.24
C VAL A 183 2.59 16.86 -6.69
N GLU A 184 3.53 17.56 -7.33
CA GLU A 184 3.39 18.04 -8.70
C GLU A 184 4.13 17.11 -9.66
N PHE A 185 3.49 16.75 -10.75
CA PHE A 185 4.12 16.02 -11.85
C PHE A 185 3.59 16.53 -13.19
N SER A 186 4.36 16.28 -14.25
CA SER A 186 3.93 16.46 -15.63
C SER A 186 4.13 15.15 -16.39
N SER A 187 3.21 14.83 -17.28
CA SER A 187 3.32 13.67 -18.18
C SER A 187 2.86 14.07 -19.58
N ASN A 188 3.45 13.47 -20.59
CA ASN A 188 2.97 13.57 -21.97
C ASN A 188 1.92 12.47 -22.18
N VAL A 189 0.76 12.84 -22.65
CA VAL A 189 -0.35 11.95 -23.03
C VAL A 189 -0.75 12.20 -24.45
#